data_ffaa9878fd726f60bc3f0f703ec1eddc
#
_entry.id   ffaa9878fd726f60bc3f0f703ec1eddc
#
_cell.length_a   1.000
_cell.length_b   1.000
_cell.length_c   1.000
_cell.angle_alpha   90.00
_cell.angle_beta   90.00
_cell.angle_gamma   90.00
#
_symmetry.space_group_name_H-M   'P 1'
#
loop_
_entity.id
_entity.type
_entity.pdbx_description
1 polymer ?
#
loop_
_entity_poly.entity_id
_entity_poly.type
_entity_poly.pdbx_seq_one_letter_code
_entity_poly.pdbx_strand_id
1 'polypeptide(L)'
;VVMMCRNQYNGTSGSELKGKSLGIYAFGQVGRNVARIAKGFGMDITALDKFVKDEVMEAEGVKPLHDVKELFSQNQFVSLHIPATPETKNSIGYDICMLMPKNGVLINTARKEVIDEAGLIKALEERPDLRYVSDIRPASAEEFEKKFAARVFFTPKKMGAQTAEANFNAGVAAAEQVIAYLKDGWNKYQVNK
;
A
#
# COMPACT_ATOMS: atom_id res chain seq x y z
N VAL A 1 -3.42 -16.14 13.32
CA VAL A 1 -4.69 -15.78 14.01
C VAL A 1 -5.73 -15.32 13.00
N VAL A 2 -5.50 -14.29 12.17
CA VAL A 2 -6.52 -13.77 11.23
C VAL A 2 -7.04 -14.85 10.28
N MET A 3 -6.17 -15.68 9.69
CA MET A 3 -6.56 -16.78 8.81
C MET A 3 -7.36 -17.85 9.57
N MET A 4 -6.99 -18.15 10.79
CA MET A 4 -7.74 -19.08 11.65
C MET A 4 -9.14 -18.56 11.97
N CYS A 5 -9.26 -17.28 12.36
CA CYS A 5 -10.57 -16.67 12.64
C CYS A 5 -11.50 -16.63 11.42
N ARG A 6 -10.95 -16.72 10.20
CA ARG A 6 -11.71 -16.73 8.94
C ARG A 6 -11.87 -18.13 8.31
N ASN A 7 -11.48 -19.17 9.02
CA ASN A 7 -11.44 -20.56 8.51
C ASN A 7 -10.63 -20.71 7.20
N GLN A 8 -9.59 -19.90 7.03
CA GLN A 8 -8.74 -19.88 5.82
C GLN A 8 -7.37 -20.54 6.02
N TYR A 9 -7.11 -21.02 7.23
CA TYR A 9 -5.87 -21.72 7.53
C TYR A 9 -5.91 -23.15 6.99
N ASN A 10 -4.97 -23.46 6.11
CA ASN A 10 -4.87 -24.75 5.42
C ASN A 10 -3.68 -25.62 5.89
N GLY A 11 -3.02 -25.26 6.98
CA GLY A 11 -1.88 -25.99 7.52
C GLY A 11 -0.54 -25.70 6.83
N THR A 12 -0.51 -24.83 5.81
CA THR A 12 0.77 -24.46 5.16
C THR A 12 1.61 -23.56 6.04
N SER A 13 2.93 -23.74 5.99
CA SER A 13 3.88 -22.87 6.67
C SER A 13 3.91 -21.50 6.01
N GLY A 14 3.82 -20.44 6.83
CA GLY A 14 4.06 -19.06 6.42
C GLY A 14 5.54 -18.68 6.56
N SER A 15 5.83 -17.41 6.36
CA SER A 15 7.15 -16.81 6.66
C SER A 15 6.98 -15.67 7.65
N GLU A 16 7.99 -15.50 8.51
CA GLU A 16 8.01 -14.39 9.47
C GLU A 16 8.23 -13.06 8.76
N LEU A 17 7.69 -11.98 9.33
CA LEU A 17 7.90 -10.61 8.85
C LEU A 17 9.14 -9.96 9.42
N LYS A 18 9.62 -10.43 10.59
CA LYS A 18 10.80 -9.88 11.26
C LYS A 18 12.03 -9.92 10.35
N GLY A 19 12.72 -8.78 10.23
CA GLY A 19 13.91 -8.62 9.40
C GLY A 19 13.64 -8.59 7.90
N LYS A 20 12.37 -8.53 7.47
CA LYS A 20 12.03 -8.33 6.06
C LYS A 20 11.83 -6.85 5.76
N SER A 21 12.16 -6.44 4.52
CA SER A 21 12.06 -5.06 4.07
C SER A 21 10.67 -4.73 3.52
N LEU A 22 10.15 -3.56 3.90
CA LEU A 22 8.91 -2.98 3.39
C LEU A 22 9.17 -1.59 2.84
N GLY A 23 8.96 -1.41 1.55
CA GLY A 23 8.93 -0.12 0.88
C GLY A 23 7.52 0.47 0.89
N ILE A 24 7.40 1.73 1.28
CA ILE A 24 6.13 2.47 1.33
C ILE A 24 6.18 3.55 0.26
N TYR A 25 5.32 3.47 -0.74
CA TYR A 25 5.22 4.48 -1.78
C TYR A 25 4.11 5.48 -1.43
N ALA A 26 4.47 6.66 -1.05
CA ALA A 26 3.77 7.77 -0.40
C ALA A 26 3.62 7.59 1.13
N PHE A 27 4.18 8.57 1.86
CA PHE A 27 4.27 8.58 3.31
C PHE A 27 3.29 9.57 3.96
N GLY A 28 2.03 9.57 3.44
CA GLY A 28 0.91 10.27 4.03
C GLY A 28 0.36 9.55 5.27
N GLN A 29 -0.83 9.92 5.73
CA GLN A 29 -1.43 9.33 6.95
C GLN A 29 -1.54 7.80 6.90
N VAL A 30 -1.91 7.22 5.75
CA VAL A 30 -2.02 5.77 5.61
C VAL A 30 -0.64 5.12 5.64
N GLY A 31 0.32 5.64 4.85
CA GLY A 31 1.70 5.11 4.81
C GLY A 31 2.39 5.13 6.17
N ARG A 32 2.23 6.22 6.94
CA ARG A 32 2.74 6.34 8.32
C ARG A 32 2.15 5.30 9.26
N ASN A 33 0.85 5.08 9.20
CA ASN A 33 0.22 4.05 10.02
C ASN A 33 0.68 2.64 9.64
N VAL A 34 0.85 2.36 8.35
CA VAL A 34 1.42 1.10 7.87
C VAL A 34 2.85 0.92 8.39
N ALA A 35 3.70 1.95 8.30
CA ALA A 35 5.06 1.93 8.83
C ALA A 35 5.08 1.60 10.33
N ARG A 36 4.25 2.31 11.12
CA ARG A 36 4.16 2.10 12.58
C ARG A 36 3.77 0.67 12.93
N ILE A 37 2.79 0.09 12.22
CA ILE A 37 2.34 -1.29 12.45
C ILE A 37 3.43 -2.28 12.03
N ALA A 38 4.04 -2.09 10.85
CA ALA A 38 5.06 -2.97 10.31
C ALA A 38 6.32 -3.00 11.17
N LYS A 39 6.70 -1.87 11.77
CA LYS A 39 7.79 -1.80 12.78
C LYS A 39 7.49 -2.66 13.99
N GLY A 40 6.23 -2.73 14.43
CA GLY A 40 5.81 -3.64 15.51
C GLY A 40 6.03 -5.12 15.19
N PHE A 41 6.09 -5.48 13.89
CA PHE A 41 6.47 -6.82 13.42
C PHE A 41 7.99 -6.99 13.22
N GLY A 42 8.79 -5.96 13.51
CA GLY A 42 10.25 -6.00 13.36
C GLY A 42 10.70 -5.95 11.89
N MET A 43 9.93 -5.30 11.01
CA MET A 43 10.32 -5.08 9.61
C MET A 43 11.24 -3.86 9.47
N ASP A 44 12.13 -3.90 8.46
CA ASP A 44 12.93 -2.76 8.03
C ASP A 44 12.12 -1.91 7.04
N ILE A 45 11.91 -0.62 7.35
CA ILE A 45 11.00 0.24 6.60
C ILE A 45 11.76 1.30 5.82
N THR A 46 11.48 1.38 4.54
CA THR A 46 11.86 2.51 3.68
C THR A 46 10.62 3.20 3.12
N ALA A 47 10.70 4.47 2.80
CA ALA A 47 9.59 5.18 2.18
C ALA A 47 10.07 6.16 1.11
N LEU A 48 9.21 6.38 0.12
CA LEU A 48 9.38 7.40 -0.90
C LEU A 48 8.15 8.29 -0.92
N ASP A 49 8.35 9.60 -0.75
CA ASP A 49 7.30 10.62 -0.87
C ASP A 49 7.91 11.91 -1.42
N LYS A 50 7.22 12.56 -2.37
CA LYS A 50 7.71 13.80 -3.00
C LYS A 50 7.49 15.04 -2.12
N PHE A 51 6.60 14.97 -1.13
CA PHE A 51 6.12 16.12 -0.36
C PHE A 51 6.50 16.05 1.13
N VAL A 52 6.78 14.86 1.64
CA VAL A 52 7.20 14.65 3.03
C VAL A 52 8.72 14.75 3.10
N LYS A 53 9.21 15.61 3.98
CA LYS A 53 10.65 15.79 4.19
C LYS A 53 11.29 14.56 4.83
N ASP A 54 12.55 14.33 4.53
CA ASP A 54 13.32 13.19 5.04
C ASP A 54 13.36 13.16 6.57
N GLU A 55 13.56 14.32 7.20
CA GLU A 55 13.64 14.41 8.67
C GLU A 55 12.35 13.92 9.35
N VAL A 56 11.20 14.05 8.67
CA VAL A 56 9.92 13.54 9.19
C VAL A 56 9.86 12.01 9.11
N MET A 57 10.37 11.41 8.04
CA MET A 57 10.46 9.96 7.90
C MET A 57 11.46 9.37 8.90
N GLU A 58 12.64 9.98 9.00
CA GLU A 58 13.71 9.58 9.93
C GLU A 58 13.26 9.67 11.40
N ALA A 59 12.56 10.74 11.78
CA ALA A 59 11.98 10.89 13.12
C ALA A 59 10.99 9.77 13.46
N GLU A 60 10.32 9.22 12.46
CA GLU A 60 9.46 8.05 12.60
C GLU A 60 10.25 6.72 12.43
N GLY A 61 11.60 6.78 12.30
CA GLY A 61 12.49 5.63 12.13
C GLY A 61 12.24 4.88 10.83
N VAL A 62 11.97 5.62 9.75
CA VAL A 62 11.81 5.14 8.39
C VAL A 62 12.92 5.74 7.54
N LYS A 63 13.61 4.91 6.76
CA LYS A 63 14.67 5.38 5.85
C LYS A 63 14.04 6.01 4.60
N PRO A 64 14.29 7.30 4.30
CA PRO A 64 13.79 7.93 3.08
C PRO A 64 14.51 7.39 1.84
N LEU A 65 13.79 7.29 0.74
CA LEU A 65 14.29 7.00 -0.61
C LEU A 65 13.74 8.03 -1.60
N HIS A 66 14.47 8.29 -2.70
CA HIS A 66 14.11 9.32 -3.67
C HIS A 66 13.89 8.80 -5.09
N ASP A 67 14.15 7.51 -5.32
CA ASP A 67 13.94 6.86 -6.61
C ASP A 67 12.98 5.66 -6.46
N VAL A 68 12.00 5.59 -7.35
CA VAL A 68 11.03 4.48 -7.41
C VAL A 68 11.73 3.15 -7.68
N LYS A 69 12.74 3.14 -8.56
CA LYS A 69 13.49 1.91 -8.85
C LYS A 69 14.25 1.42 -7.63
N GLU A 70 14.80 2.34 -6.85
CA GLU A 70 15.46 2.02 -5.59
C GLU A 70 14.48 1.45 -4.58
N LEU A 71 13.29 2.06 -4.44
CA LEU A 71 12.23 1.56 -3.57
C LEU A 71 11.85 0.12 -3.91
N PHE A 72 11.69 -0.19 -5.19
CA PHE A 72 11.29 -1.53 -5.61
C PHE A 72 12.43 -2.55 -5.53
N SER A 73 13.67 -2.17 -5.86
CA SER A 73 14.81 -3.08 -5.84
C SER A 73 15.32 -3.45 -4.45
N GLN A 74 15.11 -2.59 -3.44
CA GLN A 74 15.58 -2.83 -2.08
C GLN A 74 14.55 -3.53 -1.19
N ASN A 75 13.27 -3.60 -1.59
CA ASN A 75 12.22 -4.06 -0.71
C ASN A 75 11.53 -5.33 -1.21
N GLN A 76 11.45 -6.34 -0.33
CA GLN A 76 10.70 -7.56 -0.61
C GLN A 76 9.19 -7.30 -0.65
N PHE A 77 8.69 -6.43 0.21
CA PHE A 77 7.30 -5.97 0.21
C PHE A 77 7.26 -4.52 -0.25
N VAL A 78 6.37 -4.19 -1.17
CA VAL A 78 6.12 -2.80 -1.58
C VAL A 78 4.64 -2.51 -1.44
N SER A 79 4.30 -1.50 -0.63
CA SER A 79 2.92 -1.07 -0.38
C SER A 79 2.67 0.31 -1.00
N LEU A 80 1.66 0.37 -1.87
CA LEU A 80 1.30 1.57 -2.61
C LEU A 80 0.24 2.37 -1.86
N HIS A 81 0.50 3.67 -1.69
CA HIS A 81 -0.41 4.65 -1.08
C HIS A 81 -0.50 5.94 -1.90
N ILE A 82 0.00 5.91 -3.14
CA ILE A 82 0.00 7.03 -4.08
C ILE A 82 -1.39 7.32 -4.63
N PRO A 83 -1.76 8.59 -4.87
CA PRO A 83 -2.95 8.93 -5.60
C PRO A 83 -2.81 8.58 -7.09
N ALA A 84 -3.93 8.44 -7.80
CA ALA A 84 -3.94 8.35 -9.26
C ALA A 84 -3.86 9.77 -9.84
N THR A 85 -2.68 10.13 -10.35
CA THR A 85 -2.41 11.37 -11.08
C THR A 85 -1.93 11.05 -12.49
N PRO A 86 -1.81 12.03 -13.39
CA PRO A 86 -1.23 11.79 -14.71
C PRO A 86 0.14 11.10 -14.65
N GLU A 87 0.98 11.44 -13.64
CA GLU A 87 2.32 10.89 -13.48
C GLU A 87 2.33 9.47 -12.89
N THR A 88 1.35 9.15 -12.04
CA THR A 88 1.30 7.85 -11.34
C THR A 88 0.42 6.82 -12.04
N LYS A 89 -0.41 7.25 -12.99
CA LYS A 89 -1.26 6.35 -13.77
C LYS A 89 -0.41 5.40 -14.61
N ASN A 90 -0.69 4.09 -14.49
CA ASN A 90 0.03 3.02 -15.15
C ASN A 90 1.56 3.06 -14.92
N SER A 91 2.02 3.66 -13.82
CA SER A 91 3.45 3.77 -13.51
C SER A 91 4.05 2.49 -12.93
N ILE A 92 3.22 1.59 -12.43
CA ILE A 92 3.65 0.34 -11.80
C ILE A 92 3.29 -0.82 -12.73
N GLY A 93 4.24 -1.23 -13.53
CA GLY A 93 4.10 -2.30 -14.53
C GLY A 93 5.31 -3.22 -14.56
N TYR A 94 5.60 -3.77 -15.74
CA TYR A 94 6.64 -4.77 -15.96
C TYR A 94 8.00 -4.35 -15.44
N ASP A 95 8.55 -3.22 -15.93
CA ASP A 95 9.93 -2.81 -15.64
C ASP A 95 10.18 -2.59 -14.15
N ILE A 96 9.20 -2.01 -13.46
CA ILE A 96 9.30 -1.72 -12.02
C ILE A 96 9.16 -3.01 -11.20
N CYS A 97 8.22 -3.88 -11.56
CA CYS A 97 8.01 -5.14 -10.84
C CYS A 97 9.17 -6.12 -11.01
N MET A 98 9.84 -6.10 -12.15
CA MET A 98 11.03 -6.94 -12.40
C MET A 98 12.23 -6.60 -11.52
N LEU A 99 12.28 -5.38 -10.97
CA LEU A 99 13.33 -4.95 -10.03
C LEU A 99 13.18 -5.57 -8.63
N MET A 100 12.00 -6.05 -8.28
CA MET A 100 11.75 -6.56 -6.92
C MET A 100 12.64 -7.75 -6.58
N PRO A 101 13.10 -7.87 -5.32
CA PRO A 101 13.86 -9.02 -4.85
C PRO A 101 13.09 -10.33 -5.03
N LYS A 102 13.79 -11.45 -4.91
CA LYS A 102 13.15 -12.78 -4.94
C LYS A 102 12.05 -12.89 -3.88
N ASN A 103 10.92 -13.49 -4.25
CA ASN A 103 9.70 -13.58 -3.45
C ASN A 103 9.07 -12.21 -3.13
N GLY A 104 9.21 -11.26 -4.04
CA GLY A 104 8.62 -9.93 -3.94
C GLY A 104 7.09 -9.96 -3.83
N VAL A 105 6.52 -9.06 -3.04
CA VAL A 105 5.08 -8.92 -2.84
C VAL A 105 4.68 -7.47 -3.08
N LEU A 106 3.93 -7.22 -4.14
CA LEU A 106 3.32 -5.92 -4.41
C LEU A 106 1.95 -5.85 -3.73
N ILE A 107 1.72 -4.80 -2.94
CA ILE A 107 0.48 -4.56 -2.20
C ILE A 107 -0.13 -3.25 -2.68
N ASN A 108 -1.31 -3.31 -3.28
CA ASN A 108 -2.04 -2.12 -3.73
C ASN A 108 -3.33 -1.91 -2.94
N THR A 109 -3.29 -1.01 -1.99
CA THR A 109 -4.47 -0.51 -1.27
C THR A 109 -4.78 0.95 -1.61
N ALA A 110 -4.18 1.45 -2.67
CA ALA A 110 -4.30 2.85 -3.13
C ALA A 110 -5.38 3.01 -4.20
N ARG A 111 -5.00 2.83 -5.46
CA ARG A 111 -5.86 3.02 -6.64
C ARG A 111 -5.50 2.00 -7.71
N LYS A 112 -6.50 1.45 -8.41
CA LYS A 112 -6.25 0.50 -9.52
C LYS A 112 -5.53 1.16 -10.70
N GLU A 113 -5.79 2.43 -10.93
CA GLU A 113 -5.27 3.20 -12.05
C GLU A 113 -3.73 3.38 -12.03
N VAL A 114 -3.08 3.16 -10.89
CA VAL A 114 -1.61 3.25 -10.81
C VAL A 114 -0.91 2.02 -11.39
N ILE A 115 -1.64 0.92 -11.55
CA ILE A 115 -1.10 -0.34 -12.08
C ILE A 115 -1.27 -0.37 -13.60
N ASP A 116 -0.18 -0.66 -14.32
CA ASP A 116 -0.22 -1.20 -15.67
C ASP A 116 -0.48 -2.71 -15.56
N GLU A 117 -1.76 -3.09 -15.71
CA GLU A 117 -2.19 -4.48 -15.52
C GLU A 117 -1.53 -5.43 -16.53
N ALA A 118 -1.36 -5.01 -17.79
CA ALA A 118 -0.72 -5.82 -18.83
C ALA A 118 0.76 -6.05 -18.51
N GLY A 119 1.48 -4.99 -18.11
CA GLY A 119 2.87 -5.09 -17.69
C GLY A 119 3.05 -5.94 -16.43
N LEU A 120 2.14 -5.85 -15.46
CA LEU A 120 2.18 -6.67 -14.24
C LEU A 120 1.89 -8.16 -14.55
N ILE A 121 0.93 -8.45 -15.45
CA ILE A 121 0.66 -9.83 -15.91
C ILE A 121 1.93 -10.43 -16.51
N LYS A 122 2.60 -9.71 -17.42
CA LYS A 122 3.86 -10.15 -18.02
C LYS A 122 4.94 -10.39 -16.96
N ALA A 123 5.09 -9.50 -15.97
CA ALA A 123 6.06 -9.70 -14.88
C ALA A 123 5.77 -10.96 -14.06
N LEU A 124 4.50 -11.24 -13.76
CA LEU A 124 4.09 -12.44 -13.04
C LEU A 124 4.27 -13.72 -13.88
N GLU A 125 4.21 -13.66 -15.21
CA GLU A 125 4.51 -14.79 -16.08
C GLU A 125 6.00 -15.15 -16.03
N GLU A 126 6.88 -14.15 -16.10
CA GLU A 126 8.33 -14.35 -16.11
C GLU A 126 8.91 -14.58 -14.69
N ARG A 127 8.26 -14.09 -13.65
CA ARG A 127 8.67 -14.17 -12.25
C ARG A 127 7.67 -14.99 -11.43
N PRO A 128 7.79 -16.33 -11.38
CA PRO A 128 6.86 -17.21 -10.65
C PRO A 128 6.92 -17.01 -9.13
N ASP A 129 7.90 -16.31 -8.63
CA ASP A 129 8.09 -15.98 -7.22
C ASP A 129 7.38 -14.67 -6.79
N LEU A 130 6.99 -13.81 -7.74
CA LEU A 130 6.27 -12.56 -7.44
C LEU A 130 4.81 -12.82 -7.05
N ARG A 131 4.30 -11.96 -6.17
CA ARG A 131 2.91 -11.97 -5.71
C ARG A 131 2.30 -10.58 -5.80
N TYR A 132 0.99 -10.53 -6.05
CA TYR A 132 0.22 -9.30 -6.09
C TYR A 132 -1.03 -9.40 -5.21
N VAL A 133 -1.22 -8.40 -4.34
CA VAL A 133 -2.37 -8.32 -3.42
C VAL A 133 -3.01 -6.95 -3.55
N SER A 134 -4.34 -6.91 -3.68
CA SER A 134 -5.06 -5.64 -3.75
C SER A 134 -6.42 -5.69 -3.03
N ASP A 135 -6.79 -4.59 -2.39
CA ASP A 135 -8.12 -4.37 -1.82
C ASP A 135 -9.10 -3.77 -2.85
N ILE A 136 -8.64 -3.62 -4.08
CA ILE A 136 -9.44 -3.17 -5.22
C ILE A 136 -9.30 -4.21 -6.32
N ARG A 137 -10.44 -4.77 -6.76
CA ARG A 137 -10.43 -5.74 -7.84
C ARG A 137 -9.97 -5.07 -9.15
N PRO A 138 -8.88 -5.54 -9.78
CA PRO A 138 -8.41 -4.99 -11.06
C PRO A 138 -9.38 -5.30 -12.20
N ALA A 139 -9.27 -4.60 -13.33
CA ALA A 139 -10.10 -4.86 -14.50
C ALA A 139 -9.85 -6.27 -15.08
N SER A 140 -8.56 -6.69 -15.11
CA SER A 140 -8.13 -8.01 -15.59
C SER A 140 -8.14 -9.09 -14.49
N ALA A 141 -8.96 -8.94 -13.43
CA ALA A 141 -8.94 -9.84 -12.28
C ALA A 141 -9.14 -11.32 -12.64
N GLU A 142 -10.02 -11.60 -13.60
CA GLU A 142 -10.28 -12.99 -14.05
C GLU A 142 -9.04 -13.61 -14.70
N GLU A 143 -8.30 -12.83 -15.49
CA GLU A 143 -7.05 -13.29 -16.10
C GLU A 143 -5.98 -13.53 -15.03
N PHE A 144 -5.81 -12.60 -14.07
CA PHE A 144 -4.91 -12.76 -12.94
C PHE A 144 -5.23 -14.04 -12.14
N GLU A 145 -6.50 -14.24 -11.78
CA GLU A 145 -6.93 -15.37 -10.99
C GLU A 145 -6.79 -16.71 -11.75
N LYS A 146 -7.07 -16.72 -13.05
CA LYS A 146 -6.92 -17.90 -13.89
C LYS A 146 -5.47 -18.32 -14.05
N LYS A 147 -4.56 -17.36 -14.29
CA LYS A 147 -3.12 -17.64 -14.53
C LYS A 147 -2.32 -17.80 -13.23
N PHE A 148 -2.69 -17.10 -12.15
CA PHE A 148 -1.82 -16.90 -10.99
C PHE A 148 -2.54 -17.13 -9.63
N ALA A 149 -3.59 -17.94 -9.57
CA ALA A 149 -4.48 -18.12 -8.41
C ALA A 149 -3.79 -18.22 -7.03
N ALA A 150 -2.62 -18.90 -6.96
CA ALA A 150 -1.86 -19.05 -5.72
C ALA A 150 -0.98 -17.83 -5.36
N ARG A 151 -0.89 -16.84 -6.26
CA ARG A 151 0.04 -15.70 -6.15
C ARG A 151 -0.65 -14.34 -6.16
N VAL A 152 -1.96 -14.33 -6.40
CA VAL A 152 -2.76 -13.10 -6.39
C VAL A 152 -3.90 -13.21 -5.40
N PHE A 153 -4.28 -12.08 -4.82
CA PHE A 153 -5.44 -11.99 -3.96
C PHE A 153 -6.12 -10.63 -4.12
N PHE A 154 -7.42 -10.66 -4.38
CA PHE A 154 -8.25 -9.46 -4.52
C PHE A 154 -9.46 -9.54 -3.61
N THR A 155 -9.77 -8.45 -2.91
CA THR A 155 -11.06 -8.36 -2.22
C THR A 155 -12.17 -8.08 -3.23
N PRO A 156 -13.40 -8.58 -3.01
CA PRO A 156 -14.53 -8.36 -3.95
C PRO A 156 -14.86 -6.89 -4.14
N LYS A 157 -14.62 -6.08 -3.11
CA LYS A 157 -14.79 -4.62 -3.13
C LYS A 157 -13.78 -3.99 -2.17
N LYS A 158 -13.51 -2.71 -2.36
CA LYS A 158 -12.64 -1.95 -1.45
C LYS A 158 -13.17 -2.01 -0.02
N MET A 159 -12.33 -2.50 0.90
CA MET A 159 -12.69 -2.69 2.30
C MET A 159 -11.98 -1.71 3.24
N GLY A 160 -11.06 -0.90 2.73
CA GLY A 160 -10.34 0.10 3.51
C GLY A 160 -11.29 1.09 4.17
N ALA A 161 -11.06 1.41 5.44
CA ALA A 161 -11.88 2.31 6.26
C ALA A 161 -13.35 1.87 6.47
N GLN A 162 -13.70 0.61 6.25
CA GLN A 162 -15.04 0.07 6.46
C GLN A 162 -15.18 -0.53 7.87
N THR A 163 -14.79 0.23 8.89
CA THR A 163 -15.03 -0.12 10.29
C THR A 163 -16.01 0.86 10.95
N ALA A 164 -16.74 0.42 11.96
CA ALA A 164 -17.66 1.27 12.70
C ALA A 164 -16.91 2.45 13.35
N GLU A 165 -15.72 2.18 13.90
CA GLU A 165 -14.86 3.17 14.53
C GLU A 165 -14.35 4.21 13.51
N ALA A 166 -13.95 3.79 12.31
CA ALA A 166 -13.48 4.69 11.27
C ALA A 166 -14.59 5.66 10.82
N ASN A 167 -15.81 5.15 10.64
CA ASN A 167 -16.95 5.96 10.26
C ASN A 167 -17.33 6.95 11.38
N PHE A 168 -17.37 6.48 12.62
CA PHE A 168 -17.65 7.33 13.79
C PHE A 168 -16.60 8.44 13.94
N ASN A 169 -15.31 8.09 13.92
CA ASN A 169 -14.21 9.03 14.06
C ASN A 169 -14.17 10.05 12.91
N ALA A 170 -14.49 9.65 11.69
CA ALA A 170 -14.59 10.56 10.55
C ALA A 170 -15.73 11.58 10.75
N GLY A 171 -16.88 11.16 11.27
CA GLY A 171 -18.00 12.04 11.60
C GLY A 171 -17.65 13.04 12.71
N VAL A 172 -17.02 12.56 13.78
CA VAL A 172 -16.57 13.43 14.90
C VAL A 172 -15.54 14.45 14.39
N ALA A 173 -14.50 14.00 13.65
CA ALA A 173 -13.47 14.89 13.11
C ALA A 173 -14.05 15.95 12.16
N ALA A 174 -15.03 15.59 11.33
CA ALA A 174 -15.69 16.55 10.46
C ALA A 174 -16.47 17.62 11.28
N ALA A 175 -17.21 17.20 12.29
CA ALA A 175 -17.93 18.14 13.18
C ALA A 175 -16.97 19.08 13.93
N GLU A 176 -15.88 18.56 14.47
CA GLU A 176 -14.85 19.35 15.16
C GLU A 176 -14.21 20.38 14.22
N GLN A 177 -13.91 20.01 12.97
CA GLN A 177 -13.36 20.93 11.98
C GLN A 177 -14.33 22.06 11.63
N VAL A 178 -15.62 21.77 11.46
CA VAL A 178 -16.66 22.78 11.23
C VAL A 178 -16.78 23.73 12.44
N ILE A 179 -16.79 23.19 13.65
CA ILE A 179 -16.85 24.00 14.88
C ILE A 179 -15.60 24.90 14.98
N ALA A 180 -14.41 24.38 14.74
CA ALA A 180 -13.16 25.16 14.78
C ALA A 180 -13.16 26.28 13.73
N TYR A 181 -13.67 26.00 12.53
CA TYR A 181 -13.82 27.02 11.50
C TYR A 181 -14.80 28.13 11.92
N LEU A 182 -15.95 27.77 12.45
CA LEU A 182 -16.97 28.77 12.87
C LEU A 182 -16.54 29.59 14.09
N LYS A 183 -15.78 29.00 15.01
CA LYS A 183 -15.31 29.71 16.23
C LYS A 183 -14.06 30.55 15.98
N ASP A 184 -13.06 29.97 15.31
CA ASP A 184 -11.70 30.49 15.29
C ASP A 184 -11.18 30.76 13.87
N GLY A 185 -12.01 30.56 12.82
CA GLY A 185 -11.61 30.69 11.41
C GLY A 185 -10.59 29.63 10.98
N TRP A 186 -10.44 28.54 11.73
CA TRP A 186 -9.45 27.50 11.43
C TRP A 186 -9.77 26.75 10.14
N ASN A 187 -8.90 26.85 9.13
CA ASN A 187 -9.16 26.38 7.77
C ASN A 187 -8.09 25.44 7.21
N LYS A 188 -7.33 24.78 8.09
CA LYS A 188 -6.19 23.91 7.71
C LYS A 188 -6.54 22.89 6.63
N TYR A 189 -7.74 22.33 6.65
CA TYR A 189 -8.19 21.29 5.72
C TYR A 189 -9.16 21.80 4.64
N GLN A 190 -9.27 23.12 4.49
CA GLN A 190 -10.09 23.73 3.43
C GLN A 190 -9.52 23.37 2.06
N VAL A 191 -10.35 22.79 1.19
CA VAL A 191 -9.96 22.36 -0.18
C VAL A 191 -10.35 23.35 -1.26
N ASN A 192 -11.34 24.19 -1.02
CA ASN A 192 -11.85 25.23 -1.91
C ASN A 192 -11.27 26.60 -1.51
N LYS A 193 -9.99 26.78 -1.78
CA LYS A 193 -9.27 28.05 -1.52
C LYS A 193 -9.42 28.98 -2.69
#